data_b202cc884b904a8ff6d303841fc98afb
#
_entry.id   b202cc884b904a8ff6d303841fc98afb
#
_cell.length_a   1.000
_cell.length_b   1.000
_cell.length_c   1.000
_cell.angle_alpha   90.00
_cell.angle_beta   90.00
_cell.angle_gamma   90.00
#
_symmetry.space_group_name_H-M   'P 1'
#
loop_
_entity.id
_entity.type
_entity.pdbx_description
1 polymer ?
#
loop_
_entity_poly.entity_id
_entity_poly.type
_entity_poly.pdbx_seq_one_letter_code
_entity_poly.pdbx_strand_id
1 'polypeptide(L)'
;MSTTDTDTAAGREAPPEGGATAEERELGAAESQLSTAPAEEINVPSLGPLGWARWFWRQLTSMRVALLLLLLLSLGTIPGSLVPQTSIDQLKVQDFQKRHPTLTPIYEKLQLFHVYSSVWFSAIYLLLFISLIGCIVPRTWQFIGQLRGRPPAAPRRLTRLPAYTTWRSEAEPEQVLEAARKIMKRRRFRIHGSGDAVAAEKGYLREVGNLLFHIALIVLLVSFAAGQLWKTEGSSLITEGGGFSNSITQYDDIKTGQLFNNDDLPPFGFQLDRFTATYERSGPQMRTPRTFRADVSYWDGADGATRKTSIKVNEPLEISGYKVFLLNHGYSPVVTIRDGKGNVVHQGPVVGLPIDGANLTESMVIKVPDYRDKNGKKDQIGFQGQFLPTWVRSQGMFSVFPALDNPTLVLTAYHGSLGVDGGTPQSVYQLDKSRMKQFMEPDGKTKFARALKVGDTMKLPNGAGTLSFDGVKEWASFQISHKPGDQGALIGAVAALVGLAGSLFIQRRRVWVRAVRGDDGTTVVEMAGLGRSEYAKLPEELADLAVRLQTDAPPAPEAEPDPEPGRDSAKEPGKDSTKDAGKGSSKDPSKGSSEDPSKDSASESASDTADPADPAEGARA
;
A
#
# COMPACT_ATOMS: atom_id res chain seq x y z
N MET A 1 -28.53 -63.71 3.24
CA MET A 1 -29.81 -63.96 2.64
C MET A 1 -29.65 -63.45 1.21
N SER A 2 -29.15 -64.30 0.27
CA SER A 2 -29.88 -65.32 -0.54
C SER A 2 -31.04 -64.66 -1.24
N THR A 3 -31.02 -64.55 -2.52
CA THR A 3 -31.36 -65.45 -3.61
C THR A 3 -31.23 -64.69 -4.94
N THR A 4 -30.43 -65.14 -5.90
CA THR A 4 -30.71 -66.08 -7.01
C THR A 4 -31.70 -65.60 -8.09
N ASP A 5 -31.16 -65.64 -9.33
CA ASP A 5 -31.73 -66.13 -10.62
C ASP A 5 -32.73 -65.21 -11.32
N THR A 6 -32.72 -65.05 -12.61
CA THR A 6 -32.58 -65.97 -13.75
C THR A 6 -32.55 -65.26 -15.10
N ASP A 7 -31.70 -65.76 -15.99
CA ASP A 7 -31.83 -65.93 -17.45
C ASP A 7 -33.01 -65.29 -18.22
N THR A 8 -32.69 -64.64 -19.33
CA THR A 8 -33.34 -64.96 -20.60
C THR A 8 -32.49 -64.49 -21.80
N ALA A 9 -32.06 -65.47 -22.61
CA ALA A 9 -31.43 -65.30 -23.91
C ALA A 9 -32.42 -64.82 -24.99
N ALA A 10 -31.99 -63.89 -25.82
CA ALA A 10 -32.58 -63.70 -27.14
C ALA A 10 -31.47 -63.34 -28.14
N GLY A 11 -31.25 -64.23 -29.06
CA GLY A 11 -30.30 -64.15 -30.16
C GLY A 11 -30.54 -62.97 -31.09
N ARG A 12 -29.46 -62.39 -31.60
CA ARG A 12 -29.49 -61.59 -32.82
C ARG A 12 -28.36 -62.06 -33.74
N GLU A 13 -28.72 -62.44 -34.93
CA GLU A 13 -27.94 -62.85 -36.08
C GLU A 13 -26.89 -61.84 -36.44
N ALA A 14 -25.70 -62.31 -36.83
CA ALA A 14 -24.60 -61.58 -37.40
C ALA A 14 -24.89 -61.25 -38.88
N PRO A 15 -24.53 -60.03 -39.36
CA PRO A 15 -24.50 -59.74 -40.81
C PRO A 15 -23.19 -60.23 -41.44
N PRO A 16 -23.10 -60.42 -42.75
CA PRO A 16 -22.08 -61.17 -43.46
C PRO A 16 -20.77 -60.33 -43.57
N GLU A 17 -19.68 -61.07 -43.53
CA GLU A 17 -18.31 -60.54 -43.70
C GLU A 17 -18.12 -59.94 -45.10
N GLY A 18 -18.00 -58.61 -45.19
CA GLY A 18 -17.41 -57.90 -46.33
C GLY A 18 -15.90 -57.88 -46.21
N GLY A 19 -15.22 -58.48 -47.18
CA GLY A 19 -13.79 -58.65 -47.23
C GLY A 19 -13.07 -57.30 -47.22
N ALA A 20 -12.26 -57.05 -46.16
CA ALA A 20 -11.36 -55.90 -46.03
C ALA A 20 -10.33 -55.95 -47.17
N THR A 21 -10.12 -54.81 -47.82
CA THR A 21 -9.10 -54.58 -48.86
C THR A 21 -7.69 -54.73 -48.32
N ALA A 22 -6.75 -55.03 -49.19
CA ALA A 22 -5.33 -55.25 -48.82
C ALA A 22 -4.72 -54.05 -48.08
N GLU A 23 -5.21 -52.83 -48.36
CA GLU A 23 -4.79 -51.57 -47.71
C GLU A 23 -5.28 -51.45 -46.26
N GLU A 24 -6.52 -51.94 -45.97
CA GLU A 24 -7.03 -51.95 -44.59
C GLU A 24 -6.33 -53.01 -43.72
N ARG A 25 -5.79 -54.08 -44.34
CA ARG A 25 -4.99 -55.07 -43.61
C ARG A 25 -3.57 -54.58 -43.32
N GLU A 26 -2.95 -53.76 -44.20
CA GLU A 26 -1.68 -53.12 -43.91
C GLU A 26 -1.77 -52.01 -42.84
N LEU A 27 -2.82 -51.22 -42.87
CA LEU A 27 -3.09 -50.23 -41.82
C LEU A 27 -3.39 -50.90 -40.48
N GLY A 28 -4.16 -51.94 -40.42
CA GLY A 28 -4.43 -52.69 -39.18
C GLY A 28 -3.19 -53.43 -38.65
N ALA A 29 -2.27 -53.88 -39.53
CA ALA A 29 -1.00 -54.44 -39.11
C ALA A 29 0.01 -53.41 -38.60
N ALA A 30 -0.04 -52.17 -39.13
CA ALA A 30 0.77 -51.05 -38.65
C ALA A 30 0.29 -50.53 -37.30
N GLU A 31 -1.05 -50.44 -37.09
CA GLU A 31 -1.62 -50.06 -35.78
C GLU A 31 -1.38 -51.13 -34.70
N SER A 32 -1.39 -52.42 -35.08
CA SER A 32 -1.12 -53.52 -34.16
C SER A 32 0.36 -53.58 -33.74
N GLN A 33 1.27 -53.10 -34.57
CA GLN A 33 2.71 -53.01 -34.21
C GLN A 33 3.02 -51.80 -33.31
N LEU A 34 2.24 -50.74 -33.37
CA LEU A 34 2.34 -49.58 -32.46
C LEU A 34 1.74 -49.87 -31.07
N SER A 35 0.92 -50.89 -30.91
CA SER A 35 0.24 -51.24 -29.66
C SER A 35 1.01 -52.29 -28.83
N THR A 36 2.14 -52.83 -29.30
CA THR A 36 2.92 -53.89 -28.61
C THR A 36 4.28 -53.43 -28.09
N ALA A 37 4.55 -52.12 -28.03
CA ALA A 37 5.60 -51.66 -27.16
C ALA A 37 5.16 -51.90 -25.70
N PRO A 38 5.90 -52.70 -24.89
CA PRO A 38 5.58 -52.81 -23.48
C PRO A 38 5.61 -51.39 -22.91
N ALA A 39 4.47 -51.00 -22.27
CA ALA A 39 4.47 -49.79 -21.47
C ALA A 39 5.65 -49.94 -20.49
N GLU A 40 6.77 -49.28 -20.75
CA GLU A 40 7.77 -49.10 -19.74
C GLU A 40 7.01 -48.46 -18.54
N GLU A 41 6.77 -49.28 -17.51
CA GLU A 41 6.37 -48.78 -16.22
C GLU A 41 7.40 -47.74 -15.87
N ILE A 42 7.04 -46.46 -16.03
CA ILE A 42 7.85 -45.35 -15.56
C ILE A 42 7.88 -45.51 -14.05
N ASN A 43 8.88 -46.26 -13.60
CA ASN A 43 9.15 -46.46 -12.18
C ASN A 43 9.62 -45.12 -11.63
N VAL A 44 8.64 -44.26 -11.29
CA VAL A 44 8.90 -42.97 -10.68
C VAL A 44 9.48 -43.27 -9.31
N PRO A 45 10.79 -43.04 -9.09
CA PRO A 45 11.40 -43.35 -7.81
C PRO A 45 10.62 -42.60 -6.72
N SER A 46 10.12 -43.32 -5.72
CA SER A 46 9.46 -42.75 -4.58
C SER A 46 10.36 -41.71 -3.95
N LEU A 47 9.95 -40.45 -3.99
CA LEU A 47 10.71 -39.35 -3.41
C LEU A 47 10.81 -39.58 -1.89
N GLY A 48 12.01 -39.87 -1.40
CA GLY A 48 12.28 -39.89 0.03
C GLY A 48 12.03 -38.50 0.66
N PRO A 49 12.00 -38.38 1.98
CA PRO A 49 11.66 -37.12 2.68
C PRO A 49 12.52 -35.93 2.25
N LEU A 50 13.80 -36.17 1.95
CA LEU A 50 14.70 -35.15 1.38
C LEU A 50 14.30 -34.74 -0.05
N GLY A 51 13.80 -35.68 -0.84
CA GLY A 51 13.29 -35.42 -2.20
C GLY A 51 12.04 -34.55 -2.16
N TRP A 52 11.11 -34.84 -1.25
CA TRP A 52 9.92 -34.04 -1.00
C TRP A 52 10.27 -32.63 -0.51
N ALA A 53 11.20 -32.47 0.44
CA ALA A 53 11.65 -31.18 0.92
C ALA A 53 12.27 -30.33 -0.19
N ARG A 54 13.11 -30.96 -1.06
CA ARG A 54 13.72 -30.29 -2.21
C ARG A 54 12.68 -29.91 -3.27
N TRP A 55 11.68 -30.76 -3.51
CA TRP A 55 10.58 -30.47 -4.42
C TRP A 55 9.74 -29.30 -3.89
N PHE A 56 9.34 -29.34 -2.61
CA PHE A 56 8.58 -28.26 -1.95
C PHE A 56 9.33 -26.93 -1.99
N TRP A 57 10.64 -26.95 -1.69
CA TRP A 57 11.49 -25.75 -1.79
C TRP A 57 11.49 -25.16 -3.19
N ARG A 58 11.62 -26.01 -4.22
CA ARG A 58 11.58 -25.56 -5.62
C ARG A 58 10.23 -24.95 -6.01
N GLN A 59 9.13 -25.52 -5.51
CA GLN A 59 7.79 -24.94 -5.74
C GLN A 59 7.65 -23.61 -5.02
N LEU A 60 7.99 -23.54 -3.74
CA LEU A 60 7.88 -22.34 -2.94
C LEU A 60 8.72 -21.18 -3.51
N THR A 61 9.91 -21.46 -4.04
CA THR A 61 10.81 -20.45 -4.63
C THR A 61 10.54 -20.22 -6.12
N SER A 62 9.40 -20.65 -6.65
CA SER A 62 8.99 -20.39 -8.04
C SER A 62 8.30 -19.04 -8.18
N MET A 63 8.51 -18.35 -9.30
CA MET A 63 7.85 -17.07 -9.60
C MET A 63 6.31 -17.18 -9.59
N ARG A 64 5.76 -18.34 -10.01
CA ARG A 64 4.31 -18.56 -10.04
C ARG A 64 3.72 -18.55 -8.62
N VAL A 65 4.38 -19.24 -7.69
CA VAL A 65 3.94 -19.30 -6.29
C VAL A 65 4.10 -17.94 -5.63
N ALA A 66 5.20 -17.22 -5.88
CA ALA A 66 5.37 -15.86 -5.37
C ALA A 66 4.25 -14.90 -5.81
N LEU A 67 3.86 -14.95 -7.10
CA LEU A 67 2.74 -14.14 -7.62
C LEU A 67 1.40 -14.56 -7.02
N LEU A 68 1.17 -15.86 -6.82
CA LEU A 68 -0.03 -16.37 -6.18
C LEU A 68 -0.12 -15.94 -4.71
N LEU A 69 1.00 -16.01 -3.97
CA LEU A 69 1.07 -15.54 -2.59
C LEU A 69 0.85 -14.02 -2.49
N LEU A 70 1.38 -13.25 -3.44
CA LEU A 70 1.12 -11.81 -3.53
C LEU A 70 -0.36 -11.52 -3.78
N LEU A 71 -1.00 -12.27 -4.70
CA LEU A 71 -2.43 -12.17 -4.96
C LEU A 71 -3.24 -12.51 -3.70
N LEU A 72 -2.91 -13.61 -3.01
CA LEU A 72 -3.57 -14.01 -1.76
C LEU A 72 -3.39 -12.95 -0.67
N LEU A 73 -2.20 -12.36 -0.55
CA LEU A 73 -1.96 -11.28 0.39
C LEU A 73 -2.84 -10.06 0.07
N SER A 74 -2.92 -9.67 -1.21
CA SER A 74 -3.78 -8.57 -1.66
C SER A 74 -5.26 -8.85 -1.39
N LEU A 75 -5.74 -10.06 -1.66
CA LEU A 75 -7.12 -10.46 -1.33
C LEU A 75 -7.36 -10.47 0.19
N GLY A 76 -6.36 -10.86 0.98
CA GLY A 76 -6.43 -10.85 2.43
C GLY A 76 -6.54 -9.44 3.03
N THR A 77 -6.07 -8.40 2.34
CA THR A 77 -6.23 -7.01 2.82
C THR A 77 -7.64 -6.47 2.66
N ILE A 78 -8.45 -7.03 1.76
CA ILE A 78 -9.83 -6.58 1.52
C ILE A 78 -10.68 -6.68 2.80
N PRO A 79 -10.82 -7.84 3.46
CA PRO A 79 -11.57 -7.92 4.72
C PRO A 79 -10.96 -7.05 5.81
N GLY A 80 -9.61 -6.88 5.84
CA GLY A 80 -8.94 -6.00 6.79
C GLY A 80 -9.30 -4.51 6.63
N SER A 81 -9.71 -4.11 5.43
CA SER A 81 -10.12 -2.73 5.13
C SER A 81 -11.62 -2.50 5.31
N LEU A 82 -12.44 -3.53 5.06
CA LEU A 82 -13.90 -3.42 5.12
C LEU A 82 -14.47 -3.68 6.52
N VAL A 83 -13.85 -4.59 7.28
CA VAL A 83 -14.28 -4.97 8.62
C VAL A 83 -13.57 -4.09 9.64
N PRO A 84 -14.29 -3.54 10.65
CA PRO A 84 -13.64 -2.76 11.70
C PRO A 84 -12.59 -3.62 12.42
N GLN A 85 -11.38 -3.09 12.55
CA GLN A 85 -10.26 -3.78 13.17
C GLN A 85 -10.12 -3.37 14.64
N THR A 86 -9.99 -4.31 15.54
CA THR A 86 -9.83 -4.06 16.99
C THR A 86 -8.60 -3.20 17.30
N SER A 87 -7.54 -3.36 16.50
CA SER A 87 -6.31 -2.57 16.65
C SER A 87 -6.48 -1.09 16.25
N ILE A 88 -7.54 -0.75 15.50
CA ILE A 88 -7.82 0.62 15.04
C ILE A 88 -8.91 1.26 15.89
N ASP A 89 -10.06 0.59 16.02
CA ASP A 89 -11.22 1.14 16.72
C ASP A 89 -12.04 0.02 17.40
N GLN A 90 -11.78 -0.18 18.68
CA GLN A 90 -12.45 -1.20 19.49
C GLN A 90 -13.96 -0.90 19.66
N LEU A 91 -14.36 0.38 19.70
CA LEU A 91 -15.76 0.73 19.87
C LEU A 91 -16.58 0.36 18.64
N LYS A 92 -16.05 0.59 17.44
CA LYS A 92 -16.71 0.16 16.19
C LYS A 92 -16.85 -1.35 16.11
N VAL A 93 -15.86 -2.11 16.61
CA VAL A 93 -15.96 -3.58 16.68
C VAL A 93 -17.08 -3.99 17.63
N GLN A 94 -17.15 -3.42 18.83
CA GLN A 94 -18.22 -3.70 19.80
C GLN A 94 -19.61 -3.33 19.25
N ASP A 95 -19.71 -2.20 18.55
CA ASP A 95 -20.93 -1.78 17.88
C ASP A 95 -21.34 -2.72 16.76
N PHE A 96 -20.38 -3.21 15.98
CA PHE A 96 -20.61 -4.21 14.95
C PHE A 96 -21.13 -5.52 15.57
N GLN A 97 -20.48 -6.00 16.63
CA GLN A 97 -20.86 -7.21 17.35
C GLN A 97 -22.28 -7.13 17.90
N LYS A 98 -22.67 -5.98 18.47
CA LYS A 98 -24.04 -5.73 18.98
C LYS A 98 -25.08 -5.72 17.86
N ARG A 99 -24.75 -5.13 16.70
CA ARG A 99 -25.68 -5.03 15.55
C ARG A 99 -25.82 -6.34 14.78
N HIS A 100 -24.76 -7.18 14.76
CA HIS A 100 -24.70 -8.40 13.96
C HIS A 100 -24.35 -9.64 14.80
N PRO A 101 -25.19 -10.04 15.77
CA PRO A 101 -24.88 -11.14 16.68
C PRO A 101 -24.72 -12.49 15.97
N THR A 102 -25.37 -12.71 14.83
CA THR A 102 -25.26 -13.94 14.03
C THR A 102 -23.98 -14.04 13.21
N LEU A 103 -23.42 -12.90 12.75
CA LEU A 103 -22.19 -12.85 11.96
C LEU A 103 -20.95 -12.82 12.84
N THR A 104 -21.04 -12.29 14.05
CA THR A 104 -19.94 -12.14 15.00
C THR A 104 -19.14 -13.43 15.23
N PRO A 105 -19.75 -14.61 15.52
CA PRO A 105 -18.99 -15.83 15.75
C PRO A 105 -18.20 -16.30 14.51
N ILE A 106 -18.73 -16.05 13.31
CA ILE A 106 -18.06 -16.39 12.06
C ILE A 106 -16.84 -15.48 11.86
N TYR A 107 -17.00 -14.19 12.09
CA TYR A 107 -15.94 -13.19 11.95
C TYR A 107 -14.82 -13.40 12.98
N GLU A 108 -15.16 -13.78 14.21
CA GLU A 108 -14.19 -14.15 15.25
C GLU A 108 -13.41 -15.41 14.88
N LYS A 109 -14.10 -16.48 14.43
CA LYS A 109 -13.46 -17.74 14.02
C LYS A 109 -12.52 -17.54 12.83
N LEU A 110 -12.87 -16.66 11.89
CA LEU A 110 -12.04 -16.30 10.74
C LEU A 110 -11.02 -15.20 11.08
N GLN A 111 -10.98 -14.71 12.31
CA GLN A 111 -10.09 -13.64 12.79
C GLN A 111 -10.24 -12.34 11.99
N LEU A 112 -11.44 -12.01 11.47
CA LEU A 112 -11.67 -10.85 10.62
C LEU A 112 -11.61 -9.51 11.37
N PHE A 113 -11.76 -9.50 12.70
CA PHE A 113 -11.53 -8.32 13.53
C PHE A 113 -10.05 -8.07 13.82
N HIS A 114 -9.18 -9.00 13.44
CA HIS A 114 -7.73 -8.97 13.66
C HIS A 114 -6.97 -9.46 12.41
N VAL A 115 -7.38 -9.08 11.22
CA VAL A 115 -6.87 -9.60 9.95
C VAL A 115 -5.35 -9.55 9.88
N TYR A 116 -4.76 -8.39 10.15
CA TYR A 116 -3.31 -8.17 10.00
C TYR A 116 -2.45 -8.91 11.04
N SER A 117 -3.04 -9.41 12.12
CA SER A 117 -2.40 -10.27 13.13
C SER A 117 -2.92 -11.70 13.12
N SER A 118 -3.79 -12.06 12.17
CA SER A 118 -4.33 -13.41 12.04
C SER A 118 -3.25 -14.43 11.63
N VAL A 119 -3.45 -15.68 12.05
CA VAL A 119 -2.52 -16.77 11.72
C VAL A 119 -2.40 -16.98 10.21
N TRP A 120 -3.53 -16.96 9.50
CA TRP A 120 -3.54 -17.17 8.04
C TRP A 120 -2.87 -16.03 7.28
N PHE A 121 -3.07 -14.76 7.66
CA PHE A 121 -2.43 -13.61 7.02
C PHE A 121 -0.92 -13.62 7.27
N SER A 122 -0.51 -13.90 8.51
CA SER A 122 0.90 -14.04 8.89
C SER A 122 1.58 -15.20 8.15
N ALA A 123 0.88 -16.32 7.95
CA ALA A 123 1.41 -17.45 7.19
C ALA A 123 1.63 -17.08 5.71
N ILE A 124 0.67 -16.40 5.05
CA ILE A 124 0.81 -15.93 3.68
C ILE A 124 2.00 -14.96 3.57
N TYR A 125 2.12 -14.03 4.49
CA TYR A 125 3.20 -13.05 4.55
C TYR A 125 4.58 -13.72 4.70
N LEU A 126 4.73 -14.65 5.64
CA LEU A 126 5.97 -15.39 5.85
C LEU A 126 6.35 -16.27 4.65
N LEU A 127 5.37 -16.96 4.05
CA LEU A 127 5.60 -17.76 2.84
C LEU A 127 6.04 -16.89 1.66
N LEU A 128 5.42 -15.71 1.50
CA LEU A 128 5.81 -14.73 0.48
C LEU A 128 7.25 -14.25 0.71
N PHE A 129 7.61 -13.95 1.95
CA PHE A 129 8.95 -13.52 2.32
C PHE A 129 10.00 -14.58 1.99
N ILE A 130 9.76 -15.83 2.39
CA ILE A 130 10.64 -16.97 2.09
C ILE A 130 10.74 -17.20 0.57
N SER A 131 9.60 -17.14 -0.13
CA SER A 131 9.54 -17.29 -1.58
C SER A 131 10.36 -16.22 -2.30
N LEU A 132 10.22 -14.96 -1.87
CA LEU A 132 10.92 -13.82 -2.44
C LEU A 132 12.44 -13.95 -2.26
N ILE A 133 12.91 -14.26 -1.04
CA ILE A 133 14.33 -14.49 -0.76
C ILE A 133 14.86 -15.66 -1.60
N GLY A 134 14.13 -16.78 -1.62
CA GLY A 134 14.51 -17.97 -2.37
C GLY A 134 14.58 -17.76 -3.88
N CYS A 135 13.78 -16.83 -4.43
CA CYS A 135 13.84 -16.43 -5.84
C CYS A 135 15.00 -15.47 -6.14
N ILE A 136 15.28 -14.54 -5.23
CA ILE A 136 16.23 -13.44 -5.45
C ILE A 136 17.67 -13.94 -5.32
N VAL A 137 18.00 -14.73 -4.30
CA VAL A 137 19.36 -15.18 -4.02
C VAL A 137 20.02 -15.89 -5.21
N PRO A 138 19.41 -16.92 -5.83
CA PRO A 138 20.01 -17.58 -7.00
C PRO A 138 20.14 -16.62 -8.21
N ARG A 139 19.17 -15.72 -8.39
CA ARG A 139 19.19 -14.74 -9.46
C ARG A 139 20.31 -13.71 -9.28
N THR A 140 20.56 -13.29 -8.05
CA THR A 140 21.67 -12.39 -7.71
C THR A 140 23.02 -13.01 -8.08
N TRP A 141 23.24 -14.28 -7.72
CA TRP A 141 24.48 -15.01 -8.08
C TRP A 141 24.64 -15.14 -9.60
N GLN A 142 23.60 -15.53 -10.31
CA GLN A 142 23.62 -15.61 -11.77
C GLN A 142 23.91 -14.26 -12.41
N PHE A 143 23.34 -13.20 -11.87
CA PHE A 143 23.52 -11.84 -12.37
C PHE A 143 24.95 -11.33 -12.12
N ILE A 144 25.54 -11.56 -10.96
CA ILE A 144 26.95 -11.23 -10.68
C ILE A 144 27.87 -11.95 -11.69
N GLY A 145 27.57 -13.22 -12.00
CA GLY A 145 28.26 -13.97 -13.05
C GLY A 145 28.14 -13.30 -14.44
N GLN A 146 26.92 -12.84 -14.79
CA GLN A 146 26.67 -12.13 -16.07
C GLN A 146 27.34 -10.77 -16.15
N LEU A 147 27.40 -10.02 -15.04
CA LEU A 147 28.12 -8.74 -14.98
C LEU A 147 29.60 -8.89 -15.27
N ARG A 148 30.22 -9.95 -14.77
CA ARG A 148 31.63 -10.29 -15.00
C ARG A 148 31.85 -11.01 -16.34
N GLY A 149 30.79 -11.60 -16.90
CA GLY A 149 30.84 -12.32 -18.18
C GLY A 149 31.08 -11.37 -19.36
N ARG A 150 31.67 -11.90 -20.45
CA ARG A 150 31.87 -11.17 -21.71
C ARG A 150 30.58 -11.19 -22.56
N PRO A 151 30.36 -10.24 -23.47
CA PRO A 151 29.29 -10.33 -24.45
C PRO A 151 29.38 -11.68 -25.21
N PRO A 152 28.25 -12.36 -25.45
CA PRO A 152 28.27 -13.66 -26.12
C PRO A 152 28.83 -13.56 -27.55
N ALA A 153 29.61 -14.56 -27.95
CA ALA A 153 30.14 -14.62 -29.30
C ALA A 153 29.05 -14.59 -30.37
N ALA A 154 29.43 -14.22 -31.58
CA ALA A 154 28.52 -14.16 -32.72
C ALA A 154 27.92 -15.55 -33.02
N PRO A 155 26.57 -15.65 -33.21
CA PRO A 155 25.95 -16.89 -33.68
C PRO A 155 26.50 -17.31 -35.04
N ARG A 156 26.51 -18.65 -35.30
CA ARG A 156 26.98 -19.17 -36.58
C ARG A 156 26.21 -18.62 -37.78
N ARG A 157 24.92 -18.37 -37.65
CA ARG A 157 24.04 -17.81 -38.70
C ARG A 157 23.44 -16.49 -38.22
N LEU A 158 24.03 -15.38 -38.64
CA LEU A 158 23.54 -14.03 -38.33
C LEU A 158 22.24 -13.67 -39.08
N THR A 159 22.01 -14.29 -40.26
CA THR A 159 20.82 -14.11 -41.10
C THR A 159 19.49 -14.47 -40.41
N ARG A 160 19.52 -15.24 -39.30
CA ARG A 160 18.33 -15.62 -38.54
C ARG A 160 17.89 -14.57 -37.50
N LEU A 161 18.67 -13.51 -37.33
CA LEU A 161 18.37 -12.48 -36.34
C LEU A 161 17.39 -11.47 -36.93
N PRO A 162 16.52 -10.87 -36.08
CA PRO A 162 15.41 -10.00 -36.53
C PRO A 162 15.88 -8.72 -37.23
N ALA A 163 17.09 -8.26 -36.96
CA ALA A 163 17.72 -7.17 -37.67
C ALA A 163 19.05 -7.68 -38.25
N TYR A 164 19.17 -7.66 -39.58
CA TYR A 164 20.33 -8.15 -40.32
C TYR A 164 20.60 -7.25 -41.53
N THR A 165 21.87 -7.01 -41.79
CA THR A 165 22.33 -6.33 -43.02
C THR A 165 23.70 -6.90 -43.43
N THR A 166 24.00 -6.88 -44.73
CA THR A 166 25.27 -7.34 -45.27
C THR A 166 25.70 -6.50 -46.47
N TRP A 167 26.98 -6.34 -46.68
CA TRP A 167 27.57 -5.74 -47.86
C TRP A 167 28.97 -6.29 -48.10
N ARG A 168 29.51 -6.09 -49.27
CA ARG A 168 30.92 -6.41 -49.65
C ARG A 168 31.76 -5.14 -49.57
N SER A 169 33.01 -5.24 -49.12
CA SER A 169 33.96 -4.13 -49.03
C SER A 169 35.32 -4.56 -49.49
N GLU A 170 36.09 -3.64 -50.04
CA GLU A 170 37.51 -3.86 -50.43
C GLU A 170 38.43 -3.78 -49.18
N ALA A 171 37.95 -3.23 -48.07
CA ALA A 171 38.72 -3.13 -46.83
C ALA A 171 39.07 -4.51 -46.27
N GLU A 172 40.26 -4.66 -45.70
CA GLU A 172 40.66 -5.91 -45.03
C GLU A 172 39.78 -6.24 -43.84
N PRO A 173 39.45 -7.52 -43.58
CA PRO A 173 38.56 -7.94 -42.49
C PRO A 173 38.95 -7.37 -41.12
N GLU A 174 40.24 -7.29 -40.81
CA GLU A 174 40.71 -6.74 -39.52
C GLU A 174 40.46 -5.24 -39.39
N GLN A 175 40.60 -4.47 -40.49
CA GLN A 175 40.29 -3.02 -40.53
C GLN A 175 38.80 -2.78 -40.26
N VAL A 176 37.92 -3.57 -40.89
CA VAL A 176 36.45 -3.50 -40.67
C VAL A 176 36.11 -3.79 -39.21
N LEU A 177 36.71 -4.85 -38.61
CA LEU A 177 36.48 -5.22 -37.20
C LEU A 177 37.03 -4.16 -36.23
N GLU A 178 38.14 -3.50 -36.56
CA GLU A 178 38.69 -2.42 -35.73
C GLU A 178 37.82 -1.18 -35.81
N ALA A 179 37.38 -0.79 -37.00
CA ALA A 179 36.41 0.31 -37.19
C ALA A 179 35.10 0.05 -36.41
N ALA A 180 34.55 -1.19 -36.50
CA ALA A 180 33.39 -1.60 -35.75
C ALA A 180 33.61 -1.47 -34.22
N ARG A 181 34.77 -1.91 -33.70
CA ARG A 181 35.13 -1.75 -32.27
C ARG A 181 35.13 -0.27 -31.87
N LYS A 182 35.75 0.59 -32.68
CA LYS A 182 35.84 2.05 -32.43
C LYS A 182 34.48 2.71 -32.39
N ILE A 183 33.63 2.42 -33.38
CA ILE A 183 32.26 2.95 -33.47
C ILE A 183 31.42 2.49 -32.24
N MET A 184 31.42 1.21 -31.93
CA MET A 184 30.65 0.66 -30.84
C MET A 184 31.13 1.14 -29.46
N LYS A 185 32.45 1.31 -29.25
CA LYS A 185 33.01 1.91 -28.03
C LYS A 185 32.55 3.36 -27.84
N ARG A 186 32.54 4.19 -28.91
CA ARG A 186 32.03 5.56 -28.85
C ARG A 186 30.55 5.62 -28.49
N ARG A 187 29.77 4.62 -28.89
CA ARG A 187 28.33 4.48 -28.57
C ARG A 187 28.07 3.85 -27.20
N ARG A 188 29.13 3.65 -26.37
CA ARG A 188 29.07 3.05 -25.02
C ARG A 188 28.55 1.61 -25.00
N PHE A 189 28.85 0.83 -26.05
CA PHE A 189 28.66 -0.62 -26.00
C PHE A 189 29.82 -1.27 -25.25
N ARG A 190 29.53 -2.35 -24.53
CA ARG A 190 30.51 -3.27 -23.98
C ARG A 190 30.89 -4.25 -25.09
N ILE A 191 32.18 -4.35 -25.40
CA ILE A 191 32.67 -5.03 -26.60
C ILE A 191 33.44 -6.26 -26.22
N HIS A 192 33.34 -7.33 -27.04
CA HIS A 192 34.21 -8.50 -27.02
C HIS A 192 34.52 -8.94 -28.45
N GLY A 193 35.80 -9.05 -28.80
CA GLY A 193 36.25 -9.61 -30.07
C GLY A 193 36.42 -11.12 -29.96
N SER A 194 35.96 -11.87 -30.95
CA SER A 194 36.07 -13.33 -31.01
C SER A 194 36.32 -13.72 -32.49
N GLY A 195 37.60 -13.99 -32.84
CA GLY A 195 37.97 -14.41 -34.17
C GLY A 195 37.52 -13.40 -35.26
N ASP A 196 36.70 -13.87 -36.17
CA ASP A 196 36.10 -13.15 -37.30
C ASP A 196 34.97 -12.17 -36.96
N ALA A 197 34.66 -11.98 -35.67
CA ALA A 197 33.52 -11.20 -35.26
C ALA A 197 33.76 -10.31 -34.02
N VAL A 198 33.06 -9.20 -33.97
CA VAL A 198 32.93 -8.30 -32.79
C VAL A 198 31.53 -8.42 -32.24
N ALA A 199 31.41 -8.79 -30.98
CA ALA A 199 30.19 -8.81 -30.22
C ALA A 199 30.09 -7.55 -29.33
N ALA A 200 28.97 -6.87 -29.35
CA ALA A 200 28.71 -5.66 -28.59
C ALA A 200 27.40 -5.75 -27.85
N GLU A 201 27.37 -5.27 -26.60
CA GLU A 201 26.17 -5.30 -25.76
C GLU A 201 25.98 -3.96 -25.07
N LYS A 202 24.74 -3.45 -25.07
CA LYS A 202 24.32 -2.22 -24.38
C LYS A 202 23.06 -2.47 -23.57
N GLY A 203 22.88 -1.74 -22.46
CA GLY A 203 21.68 -1.85 -21.64
C GLY A 203 21.71 -3.02 -20.65
N TYR A 204 22.87 -3.56 -20.32
CA TYR A 204 23.03 -4.62 -19.30
C TYR A 204 22.61 -4.15 -17.90
N LEU A 205 22.57 -2.83 -17.64
CA LEU A 205 22.10 -2.24 -16.39
C LEU A 205 20.59 -2.46 -16.12
N ARG A 206 19.83 -2.91 -17.10
CA ARG A 206 18.44 -3.33 -16.93
C ARG A 206 18.30 -4.40 -15.83
N GLU A 207 19.19 -5.37 -15.85
CA GLU A 207 19.18 -6.46 -14.86
C GLU A 207 19.56 -5.95 -13.46
N VAL A 208 20.41 -4.90 -13.37
CA VAL A 208 20.70 -4.19 -12.10
C VAL A 208 19.43 -3.55 -11.56
N GLY A 209 18.66 -2.84 -12.41
CA GLY A 209 17.38 -2.25 -12.02
C GLY A 209 16.41 -3.29 -11.49
N ASN A 210 16.26 -4.41 -12.19
CA ASN A 210 15.41 -5.51 -11.74
C ASN A 210 15.87 -6.12 -10.42
N LEU A 211 17.17 -6.29 -10.21
CA LEU A 211 17.73 -6.79 -8.96
C LEU A 211 17.53 -5.80 -7.81
N LEU A 212 17.80 -4.52 -8.06
CA LEU A 212 17.57 -3.45 -7.09
C LEU A 212 16.11 -3.40 -6.63
N PHE A 213 15.16 -3.49 -7.58
CA PHE A 213 13.73 -3.57 -7.27
C PHE A 213 13.40 -4.70 -6.29
N HIS A 214 13.89 -5.90 -6.56
CA HIS A 214 13.59 -7.05 -5.70
C HIS A 214 14.28 -6.99 -4.34
N ILE A 215 15.53 -6.50 -4.28
CA ILE A 215 16.22 -6.28 -3.00
C ILE A 215 15.46 -5.22 -2.19
N ALA A 216 15.01 -4.15 -2.83
CA ALA A 216 14.22 -3.10 -2.20
C ALA A 216 12.90 -3.63 -1.63
N LEU A 217 12.24 -4.58 -2.30
CA LEU A 217 11.06 -5.27 -1.76
C LEU A 217 11.39 -6.07 -0.49
N ILE A 218 12.56 -6.73 -0.42
CA ILE A 218 12.99 -7.40 0.81
C ILE A 218 13.19 -6.37 1.93
N VAL A 219 13.86 -5.26 1.64
CA VAL A 219 14.06 -4.17 2.63
C VAL A 219 12.72 -3.66 3.13
N LEU A 220 11.75 -3.43 2.25
CA LEU A 220 10.39 -3.05 2.62
C LEU A 220 9.73 -4.07 3.56
N LEU A 221 9.76 -5.35 3.20
CA LEU A 221 9.17 -6.40 4.02
C LEU A 221 9.82 -6.50 5.40
N VAL A 222 11.16 -6.44 5.48
CA VAL A 222 11.89 -6.43 6.76
C VAL A 222 11.53 -5.21 7.58
N SER A 223 11.45 -4.03 6.95
CA SER A 223 11.11 -2.79 7.62
C SER A 223 9.68 -2.80 8.20
N PHE A 224 8.71 -3.30 7.43
CA PHE A 224 7.35 -3.48 7.92
C PHE A 224 7.26 -4.53 9.04
N ALA A 225 8.01 -5.64 8.93
CA ALA A 225 8.08 -6.63 9.99
C ALA A 225 8.65 -6.03 11.28
N ALA A 226 9.75 -5.28 11.19
CA ALA A 226 10.34 -4.57 12.32
C ALA A 226 9.34 -3.60 12.94
N GLY A 227 8.65 -2.80 12.10
CA GLY A 227 7.60 -1.88 12.56
C GLY A 227 6.44 -2.57 13.27
N GLN A 228 6.10 -3.80 12.95
CA GLN A 228 5.03 -4.55 13.64
C GLN A 228 5.52 -5.26 14.92
N LEU A 229 6.77 -5.74 14.92
CA LEU A 229 7.30 -6.55 16.02
C LEU A 229 7.77 -5.69 17.20
N TRP A 230 8.33 -4.51 16.95
CA TRP A 230 8.93 -3.64 17.99
C TRP A 230 8.26 -2.27 18.11
N LYS A 231 7.10 -2.05 17.50
CA LYS A 231 6.41 -0.77 17.63
C LYS A 231 5.97 -0.50 19.07
N THR A 232 5.97 0.78 19.40
CA THR A 232 5.28 1.32 20.57
C THR A 232 4.45 2.51 20.11
N GLU A 233 3.17 2.49 20.39
CA GLU A 233 2.25 3.57 20.04
C GLU A 233 1.25 3.72 21.18
N GLY A 234 1.30 4.84 21.87
CA GLY A 234 0.40 5.12 22.97
C GLY A 234 -0.07 6.55 22.94
N SER A 235 -1.08 6.85 23.72
CA SER A 235 -1.60 8.20 23.91
C SER A 235 -1.62 8.58 25.38
N SER A 236 -1.45 9.86 25.64
CA SER A 236 -1.62 10.45 26.97
C SER A 236 -2.26 11.83 26.86
N LEU A 237 -3.21 12.10 27.74
CA LEU A 237 -3.90 13.38 27.87
C LEU A 237 -3.26 14.15 29.02
N ILE A 238 -2.76 15.35 28.73
CA ILE A 238 -2.02 16.18 29.67
C ILE A 238 -2.68 17.53 29.77
N THR A 239 -2.98 17.97 30.99
CA THR A 239 -3.46 19.34 31.28
C THR A 239 -2.29 20.29 31.45
N GLU A 240 -2.48 21.57 31.20
CA GLU A 240 -1.45 22.59 31.45
C GLU A 240 -0.88 22.51 32.86
N GLY A 241 0.45 22.48 32.93
CA GLY A 241 1.23 22.26 34.15
C GLY A 241 1.42 20.78 34.51
N GLY A 242 0.75 19.87 33.82
CA GLY A 242 0.96 18.43 33.94
C GLY A 242 2.12 17.94 33.08
N GLY A 243 2.62 16.74 33.38
CA GLY A 243 3.75 16.15 32.66
C GLY A 243 3.51 14.69 32.30
N PHE A 244 4.37 14.20 31.43
CA PHE A 244 4.44 12.82 30.99
C PHE A 244 5.89 12.31 31.15
N SER A 245 6.02 11.11 31.67
CA SER A 245 7.27 10.38 31.69
C SER A 245 7.08 9.07 30.92
N ASN A 246 8.04 8.67 30.11
CA ASN A 246 7.93 7.48 29.26
C ASN A 246 7.98 6.19 30.07
N SER A 247 6.89 5.91 30.76
CA SER A 247 6.64 4.68 31.52
C SER A 247 5.24 4.18 31.22
N ILE A 248 5.03 2.86 31.26
CA ILE A 248 3.75 2.23 30.88
C ILE A 248 2.55 2.80 31.64
N THR A 249 2.74 3.16 32.90
CA THR A 249 1.70 3.68 33.77
C THR A 249 1.25 5.10 33.43
N GLN A 250 1.98 5.81 32.57
CA GLN A 250 1.66 7.19 32.15
C GLN A 250 0.85 7.26 30.86
N TYR A 251 0.69 6.13 30.19
CA TYR A 251 -0.15 6.06 29.00
C TYR A 251 -1.60 5.81 29.36
N ASP A 252 -2.52 6.54 28.76
CA ASP A 252 -3.96 6.28 28.84
C ASP A 252 -4.35 5.06 27.97
N ASP A 253 -3.69 4.90 26.83
CA ASP A 253 -3.77 3.74 25.95
C ASP A 253 -2.41 3.47 25.35
N ILE A 254 -1.99 2.20 25.29
CA ILE A 254 -0.73 1.80 24.70
C ILE A 254 -0.88 0.50 23.90
N LYS A 255 -0.34 0.51 22.68
CA LYS A 255 -0.28 -0.62 21.77
C LYS A 255 1.17 -0.93 21.44
N THR A 256 1.59 -2.13 21.76
CA THR A 256 2.98 -2.56 21.57
C THR A 256 3.08 -3.66 20.52
N GLY A 257 4.26 -3.81 19.93
CA GLY A 257 4.60 -4.95 19.10
C GLY A 257 4.80 -6.22 19.94
N GLN A 258 4.80 -7.38 19.27
CA GLN A 258 4.91 -8.68 19.94
C GLN A 258 6.27 -8.96 20.61
N LEU A 259 7.33 -8.32 20.13
CA LEU A 259 8.69 -8.44 20.66
C LEU A 259 9.11 -7.21 21.49
N PHE A 260 8.16 -6.34 21.80
CA PHE A 260 8.40 -5.21 22.69
C PHE A 260 8.61 -5.71 24.12
N ASN A 261 9.61 -5.15 24.80
CA ASN A 261 9.83 -5.35 26.22
C ASN A 261 9.68 -4.00 26.94
N ASN A 262 9.06 -4.00 28.12
CA ASN A 262 8.85 -2.81 28.94
C ASN A 262 10.16 -2.12 29.35
N ASP A 263 11.21 -2.92 29.54
CA ASP A 263 12.54 -2.43 29.91
C ASP A 263 13.25 -1.68 28.77
N ASP A 264 12.73 -1.78 27.53
CA ASP A 264 13.28 -1.10 26.36
C ASP A 264 12.79 0.35 26.21
N LEU A 265 11.92 0.83 27.13
CA LEU A 265 11.45 2.22 27.10
C LEU A 265 12.56 3.18 27.47
N PRO A 266 13.02 4.06 26.57
CA PRO A 266 14.04 5.04 26.90
C PRO A 266 13.49 6.07 27.89
N PRO A 267 14.29 6.48 28.88
CA PRO A 267 13.87 7.47 29.87
C PRO A 267 13.85 8.86 29.25
N PHE A 268 12.66 9.36 28.96
CA PHE A 268 12.42 10.76 28.59
C PHE A 268 11.09 11.23 29.16
N GLY A 269 10.88 12.53 29.15
CA GLY A 269 9.62 13.11 29.54
C GLY A 269 9.43 14.52 29.02
N PHE A 270 8.21 15.02 29.17
CA PHE A 270 7.88 16.40 28.86
C PHE A 270 6.73 16.90 29.74
N GLN A 271 6.67 18.20 29.93
CA GLN A 271 5.62 18.90 30.64
C GLN A 271 4.93 19.85 29.69
N LEU A 272 3.60 19.89 29.70
CA LEU A 272 2.82 20.87 28.97
C LEU A 272 2.81 22.21 29.74
N ASP A 273 3.60 23.17 29.28
CA ASP A 273 3.70 24.49 29.90
C ASP A 273 2.44 25.31 29.57
N ARG A 274 2.06 25.34 28.29
CA ARG A 274 0.89 26.07 27.78
C ARG A 274 0.37 25.42 26.51
N PHE A 275 -0.94 25.43 26.34
CA PHE A 275 -1.59 25.15 25.07
C PHE A 275 -2.19 26.44 24.49
N THR A 276 -2.20 26.57 23.17
CA THR A 276 -2.79 27.71 22.47
C THR A 276 -3.61 27.23 21.30
N ALA A 277 -4.91 27.50 21.34
CA ALA A 277 -5.83 27.29 20.24
C ALA A 277 -6.40 28.64 19.77
N THR A 278 -6.36 28.89 18.48
CA THR A 278 -7.00 30.07 17.89
C THR A 278 -7.94 29.68 16.78
N TYR A 279 -9.04 30.44 16.66
CA TYR A 279 -10.12 30.16 15.72
C TYR A 279 -10.49 31.41 14.95
N GLU A 280 -10.95 31.23 13.71
CA GLU A 280 -11.51 32.32 12.91
C GLU A 280 -12.81 32.82 13.55
N ARG A 281 -12.90 34.15 13.75
CA ARG A 281 -13.99 34.76 14.51
C ARG A 281 -15.11 35.34 13.63
N SER A 282 -14.91 35.46 12.33
CA SER A 282 -15.83 36.10 11.42
C SER A 282 -15.80 35.52 10.01
N GLY A 283 -16.81 35.87 9.21
CA GLY A 283 -16.90 35.46 7.82
C GLY A 283 -17.33 33.99 7.60
N PRO A 284 -17.26 33.51 6.35
CA PRO A 284 -17.71 32.16 5.99
C PRO A 284 -16.91 31.03 6.66
N GLN A 285 -15.72 31.33 7.12
CA GLN A 285 -14.83 30.38 7.81
C GLN A 285 -14.86 30.52 9.34
N MET A 286 -15.86 31.17 9.89
CA MET A 286 -16.04 31.31 11.35
C MET A 286 -15.95 29.92 12.03
N ARG A 287 -15.25 29.83 13.18
CA ARG A 287 -14.93 28.62 13.96
C ARG A 287 -13.83 27.73 13.37
N THR A 288 -13.33 28.00 12.16
CA THR A 288 -12.23 27.22 11.61
C THR A 288 -10.98 27.39 12.48
N PRO A 289 -10.33 26.28 12.90
CA PRO A 289 -9.08 26.35 13.62
C PRO A 289 -7.99 27.02 12.79
N ARG A 290 -7.19 27.88 13.43
CA ARG A 290 -6.05 28.56 12.81
C ARG A 290 -4.72 28.12 13.38
N THR A 291 -4.63 27.96 14.68
CA THR A 291 -3.39 27.56 15.35
C THR A 291 -3.73 26.56 16.44
N PHE A 292 -2.95 25.46 16.46
CA PHE A 292 -2.86 24.55 17.59
C PHE A 292 -1.39 24.38 17.93
N ARG A 293 -1.00 24.79 19.13
CA ARG A 293 0.38 24.79 19.61
C ARG A 293 0.43 24.41 21.08
N ALA A 294 1.22 23.39 21.37
CA ALA A 294 1.58 22.99 22.73
C ALA A 294 3.02 23.43 23.00
N ASP A 295 3.22 24.39 23.90
CA ASP A 295 4.54 24.78 24.39
C ASP A 295 4.92 23.80 25.50
N VAL A 296 6.06 23.12 25.36
CA VAL A 296 6.49 22.06 26.27
C VAL A 296 7.92 22.25 26.73
N SER A 297 8.15 21.89 27.99
CA SER A 297 9.48 21.69 28.57
C SER A 297 9.77 20.19 28.56
N TYR A 298 10.85 19.73 27.92
CA TYR A 298 11.19 18.32 27.78
C TYR A 298 12.61 17.99 28.19
N TRP A 299 12.86 16.74 28.55
CA TRP A 299 14.17 16.22 28.91
C TRP A 299 14.39 14.84 28.30
N ASP A 300 15.63 14.56 27.88
CA ASP A 300 16.07 13.33 27.24
C ASP A 300 17.11 12.64 28.14
N GLY A 301 16.78 11.42 28.60
CA GLY A 301 17.53 10.74 29.64
C GLY A 301 17.08 11.11 31.07
N ALA A 302 17.43 10.27 32.04
CA ALA A 302 17.02 10.45 33.44
C ALA A 302 17.57 11.77 34.06
N ASP A 303 18.80 12.15 33.68
CA ASP A 303 19.48 13.35 34.14
C ASP A 303 19.57 14.43 33.04
N GLY A 304 18.74 14.36 32.02
CA GLY A 304 18.77 15.26 30.88
C GLY A 304 18.42 16.69 31.23
N ALA A 305 19.15 17.65 30.66
CA ALA A 305 18.82 19.06 30.81
C ALA A 305 17.45 19.37 30.21
N THR A 306 16.64 20.14 30.96
CA THR A 306 15.34 20.59 30.48
C THR A 306 15.50 21.58 29.33
N ARG A 307 14.84 21.34 28.23
CA ARG A 307 14.80 22.18 27.03
C ARG A 307 13.34 22.57 26.74
N LYS A 308 13.15 23.69 26.05
CA LYS A 308 11.81 24.16 25.64
C LYS A 308 11.63 24.08 24.15
N THR A 309 10.42 23.65 23.72
CA THR A 309 10.01 23.61 22.33
C THR A 309 8.50 23.75 22.21
N SER A 310 8.01 23.78 20.98
CA SER A 310 6.56 23.77 20.69
C SER A 310 6.22 22.60 19.79
N ILE A 311 5.20 21.86 20.15
CA ILE A 311 4.61 20.81 19.32
C ILE A 311 3.40 21.41 18.60
N LYS A 312 3.35 21.28 17.27
CA LYS A 312 2.23 21.76 16.45
C LYS A 312 1.67 20.62 15.59
N VAL A 313 0.57 20.91 14.94
CA VAL A 313 0.03 19.96 13.94
C VAL A 313 1.07 19.73 12.83
N ASN A 314 1.40 18.48 12.56
CA ASN A 314 2.43 18.03 11.60
C ASN A 314 3.89 18.41 11.95
N GLU A 315 4.13 19.01 13.12
CA GLU A 315 5.47 19.32 13.65
C GLU A 315 5.65 18.60 15.01
N PRO A 316 5.92 17.27 15.03
CA PRO A 316 6.08 16.52 16.27
C PRO A 316 7.41 16.83 16.96
N LEU A 317 7.45 16.62 18.29
CA LEU A 317 8.72 16.54 19.01
C LEU A 317 9.36 15.17 18.77
N GLU A 318 10.61 15.15 18.33
CA GLU A 318 11.43 13.95 18.23
C GLU A 318 12.36 13.86 19.43
N ILE A 319 12.26 12.74 20.19
CA ILE A 319 13.02 12.52 21.41
C ILE A 319 13.31 11.03 21.60
N SER A 320 14.56 10.65 21.83
CA SER A 320 15.00 9.24 22.00
C SER A 320 14.45 8.28 20.96
N GLY A 321 14.30 8.71 19.68
CA GLY A 321 13.73 7.90 18.60
C GLY A 321 12.20 7.79 18.61
N TYR A 322 11.52 8.42 19.56
CA TYR A 322 10.08 8.57 19.61
C TYR A 322 9.65 9.87 18.97
N LYS A 323 8.43 9.88 18.42
CA LYS A 323 7.74 11.06 17.91
C LYS A 323 6.52 11.33 18.78
N VAL A 324 6.41 12.56 19.28
CA VAL A 324 5.29 13.03 20.08
C VAL A 324 4.45 13.95 19.21
N PHE A 325 3.28 13.48 18.79
CA PHE A 325 2.33 14.20 17.95
C PHE A 325 1.22 14.82 18.81
N LEU A 326 0.76 15.99 18.41
CA LEU A 326 -0.44 16.60 18.96
C LEU A 326 -1.67 16.00 18.25
N LEU A 327 -2.57 15.34 19.00
CA LEU A 327 -3.78 14.72 18.47
C LEU A 327 -5.02 15.58 18.63
N ASN A 328 -5.36 15.88 19.87
CA ASN A 328 -6.58 16.58 20.25
C ASN A 328 -6.28 17.58 21.37
N HIS A 329 -7.24 18.44 21.63
CA HIS A 329 -7.23 19.37 22.75
C HIS A 329 -8.65 19.63 23.25
N GLY A 330 -8.74 20.25 24.41
CA GLY A 330 -10.00 20.64 25.02
C GLY A 330 -9.77 21.40 26.31
N TYR A 331 -10.78 21.45 27.15
CA TYR A 331 -10.80 22.25 28.35
C TYR A 331 -10.97 21.40 29.61
N SER A 332 -10.30 21.80 30.68
CA SER A 332 -10.42 21.19 32.00
C SER A 332 -10.87 22.25 32.99
N PRO A 333 -12.15 22.34 33.30
CA PRO A 333 -12.62 23.16 34.42
C PRO A 333 -11.92 22.77 35.70
N VAL A 334 -11.38 23.77 36.40
CA VAL A 334 -10.77 23.60 37.72
C VAL A 334 -11.86 23.80 38.77
N VAL A 335 -12.04 22.78 39.59
CA VAL A 335 -13.09 22.85 40.64
C VAL A 335 -12.52 22.53 42.00
N THR A 336 -13.05 23.17 43.02
CA THR A 336 -12.83 22.85 44.44
C THR A 336 -14.13 22.39 45.06
N ILE A 337 -14.16 21.17 45.60
CA ILE A 337 -15.31 20.60 46.26
C ILE A 337 -15.03 20.46 47.75
N ARG A 338 -15.94 21.01 48.56
CA ARG A 338 -15.87 20.95 50.02
C ARG A 338 -17.05 20.19 50.58
N ASP A 339 -16.79 19.39 51.62
CA ASP A 339 -17.83 18.67 52.34
C ASP A 339 -18.72 19.63 53.20
N GLY A 340 -19.72 19.08 53.90
CA GLY A 340 -20.59 19.83 54.78
C GLY A 340 -19.89 20.44 56.03
N LYS A 341 -18.66 20.07 56.29
CA LYS A 341 -17.80 20.62 57.36
C LYS A 341 -16.80 21.65 56.86
N GLY A 342 -16.75 21.87 55.52
CA GLY A 342 -15.84 22.81 54.88
C GLY A 342 -14.48 22.24 54.48
N ASN A 343 -14.20 20.92 54.71
CA ASN A 343 -12.97 20.27 54.28
C ASN A 343 -12.94 20.10 52.77
N VAL A 344 -11.77 20.31 52.16
CA VAL A 344 -11.59 20.08 50.73
C VAL A 344 -11.51 18.57 50.48
N VAL A 345 -12.45 18.06 49.68
CA VAL A 345 -12.52 16.63 49.29
C VAL A 345 -12.12 16.38 47.84
N HIS A 346 -12.06 17.43 47.02
CA HIS A 346 -11.51 17.42 45.67
C HIS A 346 -11.05 18.82 45.30
N GLN A 347 -9.89 18.93 44.67
CA GLN A 347 -9.39 20.18 44.11
C GLN A 347 -8.51 19.87 42.88
N GLY A 348 -8.84 20.48 41.75
CA GLY A 348 -8.04 20.34 40.54
C GLY A 348 -8.83 20.40 39.24
N PRO A 349 -8.14 20.25 38.11
CA PRO A 349 -8.74 20.21 36.80
C PRO A 349 -9.51 18.88 36.60
N VAL A 350 -10.66 18.94 35.96
CA VAL A 350 -11.46 17.80 35.58
C VAL A 350 -11.58 17.75 34.07
N VAL A 351 -11.13 16.67 33.45
CA VAL A 351 -11.19 16.48 32.01
C VAL A 351 -12.58 15.98 31.62
N GLY A 352 -13.21 16.65 30.64
CA GLY A 352 -14.47 16.23 30.05
C GLY A 352 -14.27 15.37 28.79
N LEU A 353 -15.35 14.71 28.38
CA LEU A 353 -15.40 14.01 27.09
C LEU A 353 -16.02 14.94 26.05
N PRO A 354 -15.31 15.34 24.99
CA PRO A 354 -15.88 16.15 23.91
C PRO A 354 -17.07 15.43 23.25
N ILE A 355 -18.22 16.10 23.20
CA ILE A 355 -19.44 15.61 22.54
C ILE A 355 -19.78 16.40 21.27
N ASP A 356 -19.13 17.53 21.07
CA ASP A 356 -19.21 18.37 19.89
C ASP A 356 -17.80 18.85 19.54
N GLY A 357 -17.23 18.29 18.50
CA GLY A 357 -15.87 18.63 18.06
C GLY A 357 -15.74 20.01 17.41
N ALA A 358 -16.86 20.61 16.98
CA ALA A 358 -16.84 21.93 16.34
C ALA A 358 -16.81 23.09 17.34
N ASN A 359 -17.52 22.97 18.46
CA ASN A 359 -17.64 24.02 19.47
C ASN A 359 -17.10 23.61 20.84
N LEU A 360 -16.48 22.42 20.94
CA LEU A 360 -15.85 21.88 22.15
C LEU A 360 -16.79 21.87 23.38
N THR A 361 -18.05 21.50 23.16
CA THR A 361 -18.91 21.13 24.27
C THR A 361 -18.45 19.82 24.85
N GLU A 362 -18.24 19.74 26.16
CA GLU A 362 -17.72 18.55 26.82
C GLU A 362 -18.74 18.00 27.83
N SER A 363 -18.90 16.67 27.84
CA SER A 363 -19.62 15.96 28.88
C SER A 363 -18.73 15.83 30.11
N MET A 364 -19.25 16.29 31.26
CA MET A 364 -18.50 16.32 32.51
C MET A 364 -19.03 15.30 33.51
N VAL A 365 -18.13 14.56 34.11
CA VAL A 365 -18.42 13.68 35.26
C VAL A 365 -17.36 13.90 36.33
N ILE A 366 -17.80 14.20 37.55
CA ILE A 366 -16.91 14.35 38.69
C ILE A 366 -17.32 13.35 39.75
N LYS A 367 -16.42 12.48 40.18
CA LYS A 367 -16.64 11.47 41.21
C LYS A 367 -15.83 11.81 42.44
N VAL A 368 -16.50 11.91 43.60
CA VAL A 368 -15.87 12.24 44.89
C VAL A 368 -16.07 11.06 45.85
N PRO A 369 -15.18 10.03 45.78
CA PRO A 369 -15.32 8.81 46.56
C PRO A 369 -15.08 9.01 48.06
N ASP A 370 -14.29 10.01 48.44
CA ASP A 370 -13.91 10.25 49.84
C ASP A 370 -14.85 11.17 50.60
N TYR A 371 -15.94 11.60 49.95
CA TYR A 371 -16.93 12.45 50.57
C TYR A 371 -17.65 11.73 51.74
N ARG A 372 -17.85 12.47 52.83
CA ARG A 372 -18.66 12.08 53.98
C ARG A 372 -19.72 13.12 54.31
N ASP A 373 -20.87 12.64 54.73
CA ASP A 373 -21.96 13.52 55.17
C ASP A 373 -21.59 14.28 56.44
N LYS A 374 -22.46 15.21 56.86
CA LYS A 374 -22.28 16.00 58.09
C LYS A 374 -22.12 15.17 59.38
N ASN A 375 -22.57 13.90 59.37
CA ASN A 375 -22.47 12.97 60.45
C ASN A 375 -21.20 12.09 60.38
N GLY A 376 -20.38 12.27 59.35
CA GLY A 376 -19.18 11.48 59.11
C GLY A 376 -19.45 10.11 58.42
N LYS A 377 -20.71 9.83 58.04
CA LYS A 377 -21.08 8.63 57.31
C LYS A 377 -20.64 8.77 55.83
N LYS A 378 -20.13 7.68 55.28
CA LYS A 378 -19.78 7.63 53.84
C LYS A 378 -21.03 7.77 52.99
N ASP A 379 -21.11 8.86 52.21
CA ASP A 379 -22.20 9.15 51.30
C ASP A 379 -21.62 9.85 50.06
N GLN A 380 -21.04 9.03 49.17
CA GLN A 380 -20.27 9.52 48.03
C GLN A 380 -21.08 10.47 47.16
N ILE A 381 -20.41 11.48 46.59
CA ILE A 381 -21.04 12.47 45.70
C ILE A 381 -20.53 12.30 44.27
N GLY A 382 -21.44 12.43 43.32
CA GLY A 382 -21.11 12.49 41.90
C GLY A 382 -21.81 13.71 41.26
N PHE A 383 -21.11 14.34 40.33
CA PHE A 383 -21.68 15.39 39.49
C PHE A 383 -21.64 14.95 38.04
N GLN A 384 -22.68 15.32 37.32
CA GLN A 384 -22.77 15.11 35.88
C GLN A 384 -23.34 16.34 35.21
N GLY A 385 -22.79 16.67 34.04
CA GLY A 385 -23.25 17.83 33.29
C GLY A 385 -22.43 18.11 32.03
N GLN A 386 -22.28 19.39 31.73
CA GLN A 386 -21.54 19.82 30.53
C GLN A 386 -20.67 21.04 30.84
N PHE A 387 -19.53 21.11 30.22
CA PHE A 387 -18.73 22.31 30.10
C PHE A 387 -18.95 22.95 28.73
N LEU A 388 -19.16 24.23 28.69
CA LEU A 388 -19.50 25.03 27.53
C LEU A 388 -18.53 26.19 27.42
N PRO A 389 -17.52 26.16 26.52
CA PRO A 389 -16.56 27.26 26.38
C PRO A 389 -17.18 28.62 26.10
N THR A 390 -18.21 28.67 25.27
CA THR A 390 -18.99 29.89 25.02
C THR A 390 -20.48 29.58 25.07
N TRP A 391 -21.09 29.79 26.23
CA TRP A 391 -22.49 29.51 26.42
C TRP A 391 -23.41 30.72 26.21
N VAL A 392 -24.45 30.53 25.40
CA VAL A 392 -25.55 31.49 25.21
C VAL A 392 -26.87 30.80 25.58
N ARG A 393 -27.46 31.23 26.69
CA ARG A 393 -28.64 30.57 27.28
C ARG A 393 -29.82 30.37 26.32
N SER A 394 -30.04 31.32 25.41
CA SER A 394 -31.13 31.25 24.42
C SER A 394 -30.93 30.19 23.34
N GLN A 395 -29.72 29.67 23.18
CA GLN A 395 -29.38 28.71 22.14
C GLN A 395 -29.27 27.25 22.64
N GLY A 396 -29.66 26.98 23.91
CA GLY A 396 -29.70 25.63 24.46
C GLY A 396 -28.46 25.26 25.28
N MET A 397 -28.22 23.93 25.45
CA MET A 397 -27.18 23.35 26.31
C MET A 397 -25.97 22.91 25.49
N PHE A 398 -25.46 23.75 24.61
CA PHE A 398 -24.22 23.52 23.86
C PHE A 398 -23.47 24.84 23.67
N SER A 399 -22.17 24.71 23.43
CA SER A 399 -21.32 25.89 23.15
C SER A 399 -21.59 26.41 21.74
N VAL A 400 -21.60 27.72 21.58
CA VAL A 400 -21.81 28.40 20.28
C VAL A 400 -20.47 28.72 19.58
N PHE A 401 -19.38 28.69 20.33
CA PHE A 401 -18.02 28.97 19.81
C PHE A 401 -16.96 28.19 20.60
N PRO A 402 -15.89 27.70 19.96
CA PRO A 402 -14.91 26.83 20.62
C PRO A 402 -13.96 27.55 21.60
N ALA A 403 -13.82 28.87 21.58
CA ALA A 403 -12.99 29.61 22.52
C ALA A 403 -13.70 29.90 23.86
N LEU A 404 -12.89 30.26 24.89
CA LEU A 404 -13.38 30.56 26.24
C LEU A 404 -13.96 32.00 26.36
N ASP A 405 -14.93 32.35 25.53
CA ASP A 405 -15.52 33.71 25.57
C ASP A 405 -16.56 33.86 26.70
N ASN A 406 -17.28 32.78 27.04
CA ASN A 406 -18.23 32.76 28.16
C ASN A 406 -18.27 31.36 28.79
N PRO A 407 -17.15 30.92 29.42
CA PRO A 407 -17.05 29.55 29.95
C PRO A 407 -18.08 29.33 31.05
N THR A 408 -18.84 28.28 30.90
CA THR A 408 -19.91 27.92 31.82
C THR A 408 -19.88 26.41 32.09
N LEU A 409 -19.95 26.05 33.36
CA LEU A 409 -20.03 24.67 33.84
C LEU A 409 -21.45 24.42 34.36
N VAL A 410 -22.20 23.56 33.67
CA VAL A 410 -23.59 23.21 34.04
C VAL A 410 -23.58 21.82 34.65
N LEU A 411 -23.95 21.72 35.92
CA LEU A 411 -23.87 20.48 36.68
C LEU A 411 -25.19 20.15 37.40
N THR A 412 -25.48 18.88 37.46
CA THR A 412 -26.41 18.22 38.37
C THR A 412 -25.61 17.43 39.41
N ALA A 413 -26.13 17.31 40.63
CA ALA A 413 -25.46 16.62 41.72
C ALA A 413 -26.24 15.39 42.18
N TYR A 414 -25.51 14.35 42.57
CA TYR A 414 -26.03 13.08 43.05
C TYR A 414 -25.30 12.67 44.32
N HIS A 415 -25.95 11.95 45.23
CA HIS A 415 -25.34 11.35 46.40
C HIS A 415 -25.72 9.88 46.56
N GLY A 416 -24.90 9.10 47.25
CA GLY A 416 -25.08 7.67 47.42
C GLY A 416 -23.79 6.85 47.29
N SER A 417 -23.85 5.75 46.56
CA SER A 417 -22.68 4.95 46.30
C SER A 417 -22.26 5.05 44.84
N LEU A 418 -21.02 5.44 44.60
CA LEU A 418 -20.39 5.44 43.26
C LEU A 418 -20.05 4.04 42.75
N GLY A 419 -20.12 3.00 43.62
CA GLY A 419 -19.77 1.63 43.25
C GLY A 419 -18.28 1.39 43.03
N VAL A 420 -17.42 2.34 43.45
CA VAL A 420 -15.94 2.23 43.28
C VAL A 420 -15.24 1.47 44.38
N ASP A 421 -15.91 1.23 45.52
CA ASP A 421 -15.32 0.61 46.71
C ASP A 421 -14.96 -0.87 46.49
N GLY A 422 -15.56 -1.55 45.53
CA GLY A 422 -15.29 -2.94 45.18
C GLY A 422 -14.10 -3.17 44.25
N GLY A 423 -13.37 -2.11 43.88
CA GLY A 423 -12.21 -2.21 42.97
C GLY A 423 -12.56 -2.54 41.51
N THR A 424 -13.85 -2.55 41.16
CA THR A 424 -14.28 -2.81 39.78
C THR A 424 -13.94 -1.57 38.90
N PRO A 425 -13.19 -1.72 37.82
CA PRO A 425 -12.90 -0.62 36.91
C PRO A 425 -14.17 0.02 36.34
N GLN A 426 -14.26 1.32 36.40
CA GLN A 426 -15.38 2.09 35.86
C GLN A 426 -14.88 3.20 34.93
N SER A 427 -15.67 3.51 33.90
CA SER A 427 -15.39 4.67 33.05
C SER A 427 -15.36 5.95 33.89
N VAL A 428 -14.34 6.77 33.74
CA VAL A 428 -14.23 8.10 34.37
C VAL A 428 -15.23 9.10 33.78
N TYR A 429 -15.72 8.83 32.58
CA TYR A 429 -16.65 9.69 31.83
C TYR A 429 -18.13 9.32 31.99
N GLN A 430 -18.43 8.32 32.79
CA GLN A 430 -19.81 7.87 33.04
C GLN A 430 -20.08 7.79 34.54
N LEU A 431 -21.22 8.32 34.96
CA LEU A 431 -21.71 8.22 36.33
C LEU A 431 -22.76 7.12 36.40
N ASP A 432 -22.47 6.02 37.13
CA ASP A 432 -23.47 5.01 37.43
C ASP A 432 -24.46 5.55 38.50
N LYS A 433 -25.67 5.81 38.06
CA LYS A 433 -26.73 6.38 38.89
C LYS A 433 -27.59 5.31 39.57
N SER A 434 -27.35 4.02 39.32
CA SER A 434 -28.21 2.94 39.85
C SER A 434 -28.27 2.89 41.38
N ARG A 435 -27.21 3.37 42.04
CA ARG A 435 -27.08 3.42 43.49
C ARG A 435 -27.01 4.85 44.05
N MET A 436 -27.41 5.86 43.24
CA MET A 436 -27.33 7.24 43.60
C MET A 436 -28.70 7.91 43.50
N LYS A 437 -28.91 8.93 44.32
CA LYS A 437 -30.11 9.78 44.29
C LYS A 437 -29.72 11.19 43.88
N GLN A 438 -30.47 11.78 42.96
CA GLN A 438 -30.24 13.15 42.57
C GLN A 438 -30.67 14.11 43.69
N PHE A 439 -29.88 15.14 43.97
CA PHE A 439 -30.28 16.21 44.85
C PHE A 439 -31.49 16.94 44.27
N MET A 440 -32.40 17.35 45.14
CA MET A 440 -33.59 18.09 44.80
C MET A 440 -33.51 19.52 45.36
N GLU A 441 -34.20 20.44 44.74
CA GLU A 441 -34.39 21.79 45.30
C GLU A 441 -35.17 21.70 46.61
N PRO A 442 -35.18 22.80 47.42
CA PRO A 442 -35.94 22.82 48.67
C PRO A 442 -37.43 22.54 48.52
N ASP A 443 -38.00 22.70 47.32
CA ASP A 443 -39.37 22.36 46.98
C ASP A 443 -39.65 20.85 46.96
N GLY A 444 -38.59 20.02 47.00
CA GLY A 444 -38.64 18.56 46.91
C GLY A 444 -39.14 17.99 45.59
N LYS A 445 -39.44 18.83 44.60
CA LYS A 445 -40.02 18.46 43.30
C LYS A 445 -39.05 18.73 42.13
N THR A 446 -38.33 19.83 42.20
CA THR A 446 -37.42 20.27 41.13
C THR A 446 -36.04 19.63 41.31
N LYS A 447 -35.48 19.06 40.25
CA LYS A 447 -34.11 18.50 40.25
C LYS A 447 -33.08 19.61 40.39
N PHE A 448 -32.14 19.44 41.32
CA PHE A 448 -31.08 20.41 41.56
C PHE A 448 -30.09 20.43 40.38
N ALA A 449 -29.93 21.61 39.77
CA ALA A 449 -28.99 21.90 38.70
C ALA A 449 -28.52 23.33 38.77
N ARG A 450 -27.25 23.58 38.47
CA ARG A 450 -26.65 24.94 38.45
C ARG A 450 -25.79 25.16 37.24
N ALA A 451 -25.83 26.34 36.69
CA ALA A 451 -24.90 26.86 35.71
C ALA A 451 -23.96 27.82 36.45
N LEU A 452 -22.67 27.52 36.39
CA LEU A 452 -21.60 28.25 37.10
C LEU A 452 -20.70 28.93 36.09
N LYS A 453 -20.40 30.19 36.31
CA LYS A 453 -19.31 30.93 35.67
C LYS A 453 -18.04 30.78 36.49
N VAL A 454 -16.90 31.11 35.91
CA VAL A 454 -15.63 31.15 36.65
C VAL A 454 -15.76 32.09 37.86
N GLY A 455 -15.41 31.59 39.03
CA GLY A 455 -15.53 32.27 40.32
C GLY A 455 -16.83 31.96 41.07
N ASP A 456 -17.82 31.34 40.43
CA ASP A 456 -19.07 30.99 41.08
C ASP A 456 -18.93 29.76 42.00
N THR A 457 -19.73 29.77 43.05
CA THR A 457 -19.81 28.64 43.99
C THR A 457 -21.27 28.20 44.14
N MET A 458 -21.57 26.95 43.88
CA MET A 458 -22.86 26.34 44.18
C MET A 458 -22.86 25.71 45.58
N LYS A 459 -23.92 25.97 46.35
CA LYS A 459 -24.18 25.32 47.63
C LYS A 459 -25.08 24.12 47.40
N LEU A 460 -24.66 22.96 47.86
CA LEU A 460 -25.45 21.73 47.75
C LEU A 460 -26.60 21.73 48.75
N PRO A 461 -27.77 21.16 48.41
CA PRO A 461 -28.90 21.06 49.31
C PRO A 461 -28.54 20.33 50.62
N ASN A 462 -29.32 20.59 51.68
CA ASN A 462 -29.20 19.96 53.00
C ASN A 462 -27.85 20.14 53.71
N GLY A 463 -27.07 21.16 53.31
CA GLY A 463 -25.75 21.42 53.87
C GLY A 463 -24.72 20.37 53.49
N ALA A 464 -24.89 19.72 52.34
CA ALA A 464 -23.97 18.68 51.83
C ALA A 464 -22.64 19.23 51.37
N GLY A 465 -22.40 20.56 51.39
CA GLY A 465 -21.14 21.18 51.02
C GLY A 465 -21.25 22.15 49.83
N THR A 466 -20.15 22.42 49.18
CA THR A 466 -20.06 23.38 48.09
C THR A 466 -19.18 22.86 46.95
N LEU A 467 -19.46 23.33 45.73
CA LEU A 467 -18.56 23.21 44.60
C LEU A 467 -18.28 24.59 44.03
N SER A 468 -17.02 24.99 43.96
CA SER A 468 -16.54 26.22 43.32
C SER A 468 -15.98 25.92 41.96
N PHE A 469 -16.26 26.77 40.98
CA PHE A 469 -15.62 26.72 39.66
C PHE A 469 -14.53 27.78 39.61
N ASP A 470 -13.26 27.34 39.85
CA ASP A 470 -12.16 28.25 40.13
C ASP A 470 -11.51 28.81 38.87
N GLY A 471 -11.59 28.10 37.74
CA GLY A 471 -10.97 28.50 36.49
C GLY A 471 -11.05 27.41 35.42
N VAL A 472 -10.35 27.64 34.32
CA VAL A 472 -10.23 26.65 33.22
C VAL A 472 -8.76 26.51 32.86
N LYS A 473 -8.31 25.28 32.73
CA LYS A 473 -7.03 24.92 32.10
C LYS A 473 -7.32 24.29 30.73
N GLU A 474 -6.37 24.40 29.80
CA GLU A 474 -6.42 23.64 28.58
C GLU A 474 -5.75 22.28 28.77
N TRP A 475 -6.20 21.28 28.03
CA TRP A 475 -5.53 19.99 27.92
C TRP A 475 -5.18 19.68 26.47
N ALA A 476 -4.15 18.92 26.27
CA ALA A 476 -3.78 18.36 24.97
C ALA A 476 -3.58 16.85 25.09
N SER A 477 -4.04 16.11 24.08
CA SER A 477 -3.75 14.70 23.94
C SER A 477 -2.59 14.51 22.97
N PHE A 478 -1.60 13.75 23.40
CA PHE A 478 -0.41 13.45 22.62
C PHE A 478 -0.39 11.98 22.24
N GLN A 479 0.03 11.71 21.00
CA GLN A 479 0.42 10.38 20.57
C GLN A 479 1.93 10.25 20.64
N ILE A 480 2.40 9.31 21.43
CA ILE A 480 3.80 8.98 21.59
C ILE A 480 4.06 7.69 20.81
N SER A 481 4.87 7.77 19.77
CA SER A 481 5.02 6.67 18.82
C SER A 481 6.48 6.40 18.47
N HIS A 482 6.87 5.14 18.55
CA HIS A 482 8.13 4.63 18.01
C HIS A 482 7.81 3.49 17.03
N LYS A 483 8.19 3.68 15.75
CA LYS A 483 7.98 2.70 14.68
C LYS A 483 9.33 2.40 14.02
N PRO A 484 10.09 1.45 14.54
CA PRO A 484 11.36 1.07 13.93
C PRO A 484 11.09 0.53 12.51
N GLY A 485 11.91 0.95 11.56
CA GLY A 485 11.74 0.54 10.16
C GLY A 485 11.13 1.59 9.23
N ASP A 486 10.53 2.67 9.72
CA ASP A 486 9.94 3.72 8.88
C ASP A 486 10.94 4.29 7.87
N GLN A 487 12.17 4.59 8.31
CA GLN A 487 13.25 5.05 7.42
C GLN A 487 13.66 3.97 6.42
N GLY A 488 13.77 2.71 6.87
CA GLY A 488 14.07 1.58 6.01
C GLY A 488 12.97 1.36 4.96
N ALA A 489 11.71 1.52 5.33
CA ALA A 489 10.58 1.45 4.42
C ALA A 489 10.62 2.55 3.36
N LEU A 490 10.93 3.79 3.75
CA LEU A 490 11.09 4.92 2.82
C LEU A 490 12.24 4.66 1.83
N ILE A 491 13.41 4.26 2.32
CA ILE A 491 14.57 3.93 1.49
C ILE A 491 14.23 2.78 0.54
N GLY A 492 13.58 1.73 1.05
CA GLY A 492 13.12 0.60 0.26
C GLY A 492 12.14 1.00 -0.83
N ALA A 493 11.17 1.87 -0.53
CA ALA A 493 10.20 2.36 -1.51
C ALA A 493 10.87 3.16 -2.64
N VAL A 494 11.75 4.09 -2.29
CA VAL A 494 12.51 4.88 -3.29
C VAL A 494 13.39 3.98 -4.14
N ALA A 495 14.13 3.05 -3.52
CA ALA A 495 14.98 2.09 -4.23
C ALA A 495 14.16 1.17 -5.16
N ALA A 496 12.96 0.76 -4.74
CA ALA A 496 12.05 -0.03 -5.58
C ALA A 496 11.60 0.75 -6.81
N LEU A 497 11.21 2.02 -6.66
CA LEU A 497 10.82 2.87 -7.78
C LEU A 497 11.98 3.11 -8.76
N VAL A 498 13.18 3.41 -8.26
CA VAL A 498 14.40 3.58 -9.07
C VAL A 498 14.76 2.28 -9.78
N GLY A 499 14.71 1.14 -9.09
CA GLY A 499 14.96 -0.18 -9.65
C GLY A 499 13.97 -0.54 -10.74
N LEU A 500 12.69 -0.30 -10.51
CA LEU A 500 11.62 -0.54 -11.48
C LEU A 500 11.80 0.35 -12.73
N ALA A 501 12.04 1.64 -12.55
CA ALA A 501 12.31 2.57 -13.63
C ALA A 501 13.53 2.12 -14.46
N GLY A 502 14.65 1.75 -13.79
CA GLY A 502 15.84 1.23 -14.46
C GLY A 502 15.56 -0.07 -15.23
N SER A 503 14.72 -0.96 -14.69
CA SER A 503 14.33 -2.21 -15.35
C SER A 503 13.42 -1.99 -16.57
N LEU A 504 12.56 -0.98 -16.56
CA LEU A 504 11.60 -0.69 -17.64
C LEU A 504 12.22 0.15 -18.75
N PHE A 505 12.93 1.21 -18.40
CA PHE A 505 13.44 2.18 -19.39
C PHE A 505 14.77 1.77 -20.04
N ILE A 506 15.59 0.96 -19.37
CA ILE A 506 16.84 0.48 -19.94
C ILE A 506 16.59 -0.73 -20.83
N GLN A 507 16.76 -0.56 -22.13
CA GLN A 507 16.60 -1.63 -23.12
C GLN A 507 17.93 -2.35 -23.37
N ARG A 508 17.96 -3.67 -23.24
CA ARG A 508 19.13 -4.50 -23.54
C ARG A 508 19.17 -4.84 -25.03
N ARG A 509 20.29 -4.52 -25.68
CA ARG A 509 20.54 -4.73 -27.11
C ARG A 509 21.89 -5.37 -27.31
N ARG A 510 21.97 -6.26 -28.28
CA ARG A 510 23.21 -6.92 -28.73
C ARG A 510 23.35 -6.67 -30.21
N VAL A 511 24.57 -6.37 -30.62
CA VAL A 511 24.95 -6.18 -32.02
C VAL A 511 26.19 -7.01 -32.27
N TRP A 512 26.22 -7.69 -33.38
CA TRP A 512 27.39 -8.44 -33.86
C TRP A 512 27.77 -7.93 -35.23
N VAL A 513 29.08 -7.83 -35.46
CA VAL A 513 29.69 -7.53 -36.76
C VAL A 513 30.67 -8.64 -37.07
N ARG A 514 30.51 -9.30 -38.19
CA ARG A 514 31.40 -10.30 -38.71
C ARG A 514 31.99 -9.80 -40.02
N ALA A 515 33.28 -10.02 -40.22
CA ALA A 515 33.98 -9.69 -41.45
C ALA A 515 34.81 -10.90 -41.88
N VAL A 516 34.50 -11.46 -43.04
CA VAL A 516 35.17 -12.66 -43.58
C VAL A 516 35.53 -12.41 -45.02
N ARG A 517 36.74 -12.87 -45.44
CA ARG A 517 37.16 -12.77 -46.83
C ARG A 517 36.34 -13.73 -47.69
N GLY A 518 35.70 -13.24 -48.71
CA GLY A 518 34.98 -14.03 -49.70
C GLY A 518 35.91 -14.65 -50.73
N ASP A 519 35.37 -15.57 -51.51
CA ASP A 519 36.10 -16.30 -52.56
C ASP A 519 36.53 -15.37 -53.72
N ASP A 520 35.87 -14.23 -53.85
CA ASP A 520 36.13 -13.16 -54.81
C ASP A 520 37.22 -12.16 -54.36
N GLY A 521 37.83 -12.40 -53.20
CA GLY A 521 38.86 -11.53 -52.65
C GLY A 521 38.33 -10.27 -51.93
N THR A 522 37.02 -10.03 -51.94
CA THR A 522 36.38 -8.95 -51.18
C THR A 522 36.07 -9.41 -49.76
N THR A 523 35.87 -8.48 -48.84
CA THR A 523 35.44 -8.77 -47.49
C THR A 523 33.91 -8.72 -47.40
N VAL A 524 33.29 -9.84 -47.02
CA VAL A 524 31.85 -9.88 -46.71
C VAL A 524 31.68 -9.42 -45.27
N VAL A 525 30.96 -8.32 -45.12
CA VAL A 525 30.60 -7.74 -43.82
C VAL A 525 29.15 -8.08 -43.54
N GLU A 526 28.95 -8.83 -42.43
CA GLU A 526 27.62 -9.12 -41.91
C GLU A 526 27.42 -8.39 -40.59
N MET A 527 26.29 -7.70 -40.44
CA MET A 527 25.93 -7.04 -39.21
C MET A 527 24.52 -7.48 -38.81
N ALA A 528 24.37 -7.86 -37.54
CA ALA A 528 23.08 -8.31 -37.02
C ALA A 528 22.85 -7.81 -35.59
N GLY A 529 21.57 -7.63 -35.27
CA GLY A 529 21.13 -7.14 -33.99
C GLY A 529 20.05 -8.04 -33.33
N LEU A 530 20.08 -8.08 -32.00
CA LEU A 530 19.07 -8.74 -31.17
C LEU A 530 18.62 -7.81 -30.04
N GLY A 531 17.35 -7.45 -30.01
CA GLY A 531 16.68 -6.75 -28.90
C GLY A 531 15.75 -7.69 -28.14
N ARG A 532 15.59 -7.50 -26.86
CA ARG A 532 14.69 -8.31 -26.03
C ARG A 532 13.24 -7.87 -26.07
N SER A 533 12.93 -6.69 -26.62
CA SER A 533 11.57 -6.17 -26.79
C SER A 533 11.34 -5.67 -28.21
N GLU A 534 10.14 -5.85 -28.72
CA GLU A 534 9.72 -5.39 -30.07
C GLU A 534 9.79 -3.85 -30.22
N TYR A 535 9.72 -3.11 -29.13
CA TYR A 535 9.85 -1.63 -29.11
C TYR A 535 11.31 -1.14 -29.20
N ALA A 536 12.30 -2.04 -29.26
CA ALA A 536 13.66 -1.60 -29.54
C ALA A 536 13.71 -1.13 -31.00
N LYS A 537 14.00 0.14 -31.23
CA LYS A 537 14.33 0.71 -32.57
C LYS A 537 15.66 0.12 -33.10
N LEU A 538 15.73 -1.21 -33.07
CA LEU A 538 16.94 -1.97 -33.36
C LEU A 538 17.29 -1.94 -34.86
N PRO A 539 16.33 -2.04 -35.80
CA PRO A 539 16.62 -1.92 -37.22
C PRO A 539 17.20 -0.54 -37.57
N GLU A 540 16.62 0.54 -37.02
CA GLU A 540 17.09 1.91 -37.24
C GLU A 540 18.49 2.13 -36.64
N GLU A 541 18.74 1.62 -35.43
CA GLU A 541 20.07 1.70 -34.79
C GLU A 541 21.11 0.88 -35.54
N LEU A 542 20.72 -0.30 -36.07
CA LEU A 542 21.59 -1.13 -36.89
C LEU A 542 21.93 -0.44 -38.21
N ALA A 543 20.95 0.19 -38.87
CA ALA A 543 21.16 0.94 -40.08
C ALA A 543 22.11 2.14 -39.85
N ASP A 544 21.91 2.93 -38.77
CA ASP A 544 22.82 4.03 -38.41
C ASP A 544 24.26 3.53 -38.13
N LEU A 545 24.39 2.39 -37.46
CA LEU A 545 25.70 1.78 -37.26
C LEU A 545 26.33 1.25 -38.56
N ALA A 546 25.55 0.69 -39.48
CA ALA A 546 26.00 0.20 -40.77
C ALA A 546 26.49 1.35 -41.65
N VAL A 547 25.70 2.43 -41.77
CA VAL A 547 26.10 3.64 -42.53
C VAL A 547 27.43 4.21 -42.01
N ARG A 548 27.63 4.26 -40.70
CA ARG A 548 28.89 4.71 -40.10
C ARG A 548 30.05 3.78 -40.38
N LEU A 549 29.80 2.47 -40.36
CA LEU A 549 30.84 1.49 -40.66
C LEU A 549 31.18 1.52 -42.14
N GLN A 550 30.24 1.77 -43.02
CA GLN A 550 30.47 1.95 -44.46
C GLN A 550 31.32 3.20 -44.78
N THR A 551 31.42 4.16 -43.87
CA THR A 551 32.37 5.30 -44.03
C THR A 551 33.83 4.82 -43.94
N ASP A 552 34.11 3.84 -43.05
CA ASP A 552 35.47 3.28 -42.83
C ASP A 552 35.71 1.99 -43.67
N ALA A 553 34.63 1.33 -44.14
CA ALA A 553 34.64 0.12 -44.98
C ALA A 553 33.56 0.27 -46.09
N PRO A 554 33.80 1.10 -47.12
CA PRO A 554 32.80 1.39 -48.14
C PRO A 554 32.41 0.11 -48.90
N PRO A 555 31.15 0.05 -49.39
CA PRO A 555 30.71 -1.01 -50.27
C PRO A 555 31.60 -1.07 -51.51
N ALA A 556 32.05 -2.27 -51.89
CA ALA A 556 32.74 -2.50 -53.15
C ALA A 556 31.81 -2.14 -54.32
N PRO A 557 32.30 -1.55 -55.41
CA PRO A 557 31.50 -1.32 -56.61
C PRO A 557 30.85 -2.64 -57.04
N GLU A 558 29.53 -2.58 -57.34
CA GLU A 558 28.83 -3.72 -57.92
C GLU A 558 29.57 -4.10 -59.23
N ALA A 559 30.05 -5.31 -59.38
CA ALA A 559 30.59 -5.81 -60.63
C ALA A 559 29.46 -5.68 -61.67
N GLU A 560 29.72 -4.92 -62.75
CA GLU A 560 28.77 -4.88 -63.87
C GLU A 560 28.44 -6.33 -64.27
N PRO A 561 27.16 -6.70 -64.42
CA PRO A 561 26.80 -8.04 -64.86
C PRO A 561 27.48 -8.29 -66.22
N ASP A 562 28.23 -9.37 -66.33
CA ASP A 562 28.84 -9.85 -67.60
C ASP A 562 27.80 -9.77 -68.70
N PRO A 563 28.14 -9.18 -69.89
CA PRO A 563 27.22 -9.11 -71.00
C PRO A 563 26.88 -10.55 -71.42
N GLU A 564 25.60 -10.89 -71.39
CA GLU A 564 25.11 -12.19 -71.86
C GLU A 564 25.70 -12.51 -73.21
N PRO A 565 26.29 -13.72 -73.43
CA PRO A 565 26.79 -14.14 -74.75
C PRO A 565 25.63 -14.19 -75.73
N GLY A 566 25.80 -13.47 -76.86
CA GLY A 566 24.85 -13.19 -77.92
C GLY A 566 24.03 -14.40 -78.34
N ARG A 567 22.75 -14.24 -78.33
CA ARG A 567 21.82 -15.09 -79.08
C ARG A 567 21.69 -14.55 -80.50
N ASP A 568 22.27 -15.33 -81.40
CA ASP A 568 22.13 -15.18 -82.84
C ASP A 568 20.69 -15.11 -83.31
N SER A 569 20.49 -14.14 -84.18
CA SER A 569 19.35 -13.88 -85.06
C SER A 569 18.86 -15.14 -85.81
N ALA A 570 17.62 -15.44 -85.67
CA ALA A 570 16.86 -16.20 -86.68
C ALA A 570 15.41 -15.71 -86.80
N LYS A 571 15.19 -14.96 -87.86
CA LYS A 571 14.06 -14.87 -88.80
C LYS A 571 12.60 -14.96 -88.24
N GLU A 572 11.93 -13.83 -88.43
CA GLU A 572 10.49 -13.78 -88.77
C GLU A 572 10.16 -14.67 -90.01
N PRO A 573 8.92 -15.15 -90.15
CA PRO A 573 7.95 -14.43 -90.93
C PRO A 573 6.47 -14.49 -90.49
N GLY A 574 5.77 -13.37 -90.71
CA GLY A 574 4.53 -13.27 -91.45
C GLY A 574 3.17 -13.49 -90.80
N LYS A 575 2.49 -12.41 -90.64
CA LYS A 575 1.08 -12.13 -90.97
C LYS A 575 0.02 -13.26 -90.77
N ASP A 576 -1.03 -13.04 -90.07
CA ASP A 576 -2.26 -12.39 -90.62
C ASP A 576 -3.34 -12.29 -89.53
N SER A 577 -3.98 -11.17 -89.52
CA SER A 577 -5.36 -10.76 -89.26
C SER A 577 -6.36 -11.77 -88.68
N THR A 578 -7.11 -11.36 -87.70
CA THR A 578 -8.49 -10.84 -87.76
C THR A 578 -9.13 -10.82 -86.36
N LYS A 579 -9.70 -9.70 -86.01
CA LYS A 579 -11.06 -9.40 -85.53
C LYS A 579 -11.71 -10.45 -84.59
N ASP A 580 -12.29 -10.09 -83.48
CA ASP A 580 -13.42 -9.16 -83.28
C ASP A 580 -13.79 -9.09 -81.77
N ALA A 581 -14.14 -7.93 -81.36
CA ALA A 581 -15.29 -7.46 -80.61
C ALA A 581 -15.70 -8.10 -79.27
N GLY A 582 -15.85 -7.20 -78.32
CA GLY A 582 -16.96 -7.22 -77.41
C GLY A 582 -16.70 -6.73 -76.00
N LYS A 583 -16.89 -5.47 -75.78
CA LYS A 583 -17.79 -4.79 -74.82
C LYS A 583 -17.86 -5.42 -73.42
N GLY A 584 -17.77 -4.68 -72.40
CA GLY A 584 -18.24 -3.39 -71.93
C GLY A 584 -17.88 -3.19 -70.49
N SER A 585 -17.59 -2.04 -70.23
CA SER A 585 -18.33 -1.01 -69.51
C SER A 585 -18.15 -1.05 -67.99
N SER A 586 -17.34 -0.15 -67.50
CA SER A 586 -17.66 1.10 -66.75
C SER A 586 -17.96 0.87 -65.28
N LYS A 587 -17.40 1.54 -64.32
CA LYS A 587 -17.31 2.98 -64.08
C LYS A 587 -16.39 3.25 -62.90
N ASP A 588 -15.45 4.12 -63.09
CA ASP A 588 -15.03 5.11 -62.13
C ASP A 588 -16.13 6.18 -61.97
N PRO A 589 -16.23 7.05 -61.00
CA PRO A 589 -15.17 7.97 -60.60
C PRO A 589 -15.17 8.54 -59.15
N SER A 590 -14.01 8.93 -58.73
CA SER A 590 -13.65 10.33 -58.36
C SER A 590 -13.89 10.87 -56.95
N LYS A 591 -12.83 11.51 -56.57
CA LYS A 591 -12.66 12.84 -55.89
C LYS A 591 -13.07 12.90 -54.42
N GLY A 592 -12.36 13.52 -53.59
CA GLY A 592 -11.29 14.51 -53.69
C GLY A 592 -11.06 15.12 -52.31
N SER A 593 -9.85 15.54 -52.14
CA SER A 593 -9.34 16.79 -51.56
C SER A 593 -9.71 17.14 -50.11
N SER A 594 -8.67 17.18 -49.22
CA SER A 594 -7.99 18.41 -48.74
C SER A 594 -8.80 19.25 -47.78
N GLU A 595 -8.29 19.45 -46.58
CA GLU A 595 -7.65 20.65 -46.09
C GLU A 595 -7.62 20.70 -44.57
N ASP A 596 -6.43 20.86 -44.04
CA ASP A 596 -6.16 21.54 -42.77
C ASP A 596 -6.34 23.05 -43.02
N PRO A 597 -6.67 23.92 -42.08
CA PRO A 597 -5.78 24.32 -41.00
C PRO A 597 -6.40 24.90 -39.70
N SER A 598 -5.58 24.78 -38.66
CA SER A 598 -5.23 25.77 -37.61
C SER A 598 -6.26 26.69 -36.97
N LYS A 599 -6.04 26.82 -35.69
CA LYS A 599 -6.01 28.04 -34.83
C LYS A 599 -7.20 28.42 -33.98
N ASP A 600 -6.80 28.57 -32.77
CA ASP A 600 -7.00 29.65 -31.78
C ASP A 600 -8.27 29.73 -30.93
N SER A 601 -7.92 29.73 -29.67
CA SER A 601 -8.27 30.72 -28.61
C SER A 601 -9.65 30.70 -27.97
N ALA A 602 -9.53 30.62 -26.69
CA ALA A 602 -10.04 31.51 -25.64
C ALA A 602 -11.52 31.46 -25.24
N SER A 603 -11.61 31.37 -23.96
CA SER A 603 -12.43 32.17 -23.02
C SER A 603 -13.89 31.81 -22.80
N GLU A 604 -14.09 31.73 -21.53
CA GLU A 604 -15.16 32.39 -20.70
C GLU A 604 -16.56 31.81 -20.62
N SER A 605 -16.82 31.54 -19.42
CA SER A 605 -17.93 32.04 -18.56
C SER A 605 -19.27 31.33 -18.60
N ALA A 606 -19.60 30.97 -17.38
CA ALA A 606 -20.75 31.39 -16.60
C ALA A 606 -22.10 30.68 -16.77
N SER A 607 -22.57 30.32 -15.58
CA SER A 607 -23.98 30.35 -15.12
C SER A 607 -24.93 29.34 -15.79
N ASP A 608 -25.87 28.75 -15.18
CA ASP A 608 -26.68 29.13 -14.03
C ASP A 608 -27.65 27.99 -13.74
N THR A 609 -28.07 27.90 -12.46
CA THR A 609 -29.41 27.47 -12.02
C THR A 609 -29.88 26.04 -12.38
N ALA A 610 -30.41 25.25 -11.51
CA ALA A 610 -31.42 25.38 -10.52
C ALA A 610 -31.63 24.07 -9.75
N ASP A 611 -31.76 24.17 -8.47
CA ASP A 611 -32.64 23.42 -7.59
C ASP A 611 -34.13 23.62 -8.07
N PRO A 612 -35.15 22.85 -7.72
CA PRO A 612 -35.43 22.22 -6.43
C PRO A 612 -36.24 20.89 -6.50
N ALA A 613 -36.36 20.19 -5.40
CA ALA A 613 -37.61 19.80 -4.77
C ALA A 613 -37.50 18.55 -3.90
N ASP A 614 -37.56 18.75 -2.64
CA ASP A 614 -38.24 17.92 -1.65
C ASP A 614 -39.75 17.79 -2.03
N PRO A 615 -40.48 16.74 -1.67
CA PRO A 615 -40.97 16.64 -0.32
C PRO A 615 -41.28 15.21 0.26
N ALA A 616 -41.11 15.16 1.58
CA ALA A 616 -42.09 14.72 2.59
C ALA A 616 -42.68 13.31 2.61
N GLU A 617 -42.66 12.81 3.84
CA GLU A 617 -43.73 12.11 4.56
C GLU A 617 -43.68 10.58 4.62
N GLY A 618 -43.75 10.12 5.84
CA GLY A 618 -44.20 8.80 6.18
C GLY A 618 -43.77 8.29 7.56
N ALA A 619 -44.44 8.75 8.53
CA ALA A 619 -44.40 8.36 9.94
C ALA A 619 -44.80 6.90 10.23
N ARG A 620 -44.40 6.48 11.48
CA ARG A 620 -44.92 5.36 12.32
C ARG A 620 -44.26 3.99 12.08
N ALA A 621 -43.62 3.42 13.06
CA ALA A 621 -44.05 2.98 14.39
C ALA A 621 -42.84 2.83 15.32
#